data_09ec7bdb458bb72cb711c3ba00ee2d8e
#
_entry.id   09ec7bdb458bb72cb711c3ba00ee2d8e
#
_cell.length_a   1.000
_cell.length_b   1.000
_cell.length_c   1.000
_cell.angle_alpha   90.00
_cell.angle_beta   90.00
_cell.angle_gamma   90.00
#
_symmetry.space_group_name_H-M   'P 1'
#
loop_
_entity.id
_entity.type
_entity.pdbx_description
1 polymer ?
#
loop_
_entity_poly.entity_id
_entity_poly.type
_entity_poly.pdbx_seq_one_letter_code
_entity_poly.pdbx_strand_id
1 'polypeptide(L)'
;MMDQTAQLVKILPDKLPSSYQEISLRVGHVEGIGVTPESLEGFLSRTIGITFEPKTFEDWLKIPEEDIIHVINGQVWHDPTQRFSRIRSVLQGYYPDPVWKRRIAHWCRYFSGMGLYALKRAVLRRNWIYATTTFGRTLKWSMELAFLLNRTYFPYDKWLYPFFEELPFLAAEMKPLLDEAVLAQ
;
A
#
# COMPACT_ATOMS: atom_id res chain seq x y z
N MET A 1 11.53 -25.50 -11.91
CA MET A 1 10.47 -24.69 -11.28
C MET A 1 9.83 -23.65 -12.22
N MET A 2 10.59 -22.89 -13.00
CA MET A 2 10.02 -21.93 -13.99
C MET A 2 9.11 -22.58 -15.03
N ASP A 3 9.40 -23.80 -15.45
CA ASP A 3 8.60 -24.52 -16.46
C ASP A 3 7.20 -24.91 -15.96
N GLN A 4 7.07 -25.36 -14.71
CA GLN A 4 5.77 -25.70 -14.12
C GLN A 4 4.86 -24.46 -13.93
N THR A 5 5.42 -23.33 -13.51
CA THR A 5 4.67 -22.07 -13.37
C THR A 5 4.17 -21.58 -14.74
N ALA A 6 5.02 -21.65 -15.76
CA ALA A 6 4.64 -21.29 -17.14
C ALA A 6 3.54 -22.20 -17.72
N GLN A 7 3.54 -23.49 -17.39
CA GLN A 7 2.47 -24.42 -17.77
C GLN A 7 1.16 -24.10 -17.06
N LEU A 8 1.20 -23.79 -15.76
CA LEU A 8 0.01 -23.41 -14.99
C LEU A 8 -0.64 -22.12 -15.51
N VAL A 9 0.15 -21.11 -15.91
CA VAL A 9 -0.35 -19.88 -16.52
C VAL A 9 -1.20 -20.15 -17.76
N LYS A 10 -0.83 -21.16 -18.57
CA LYS A 10 -1.55 -21.52 -19.79
C LYS A 10 -2.84 -22.31 -19.52
N ILE A 11 -2.87 -23.12 -18.47
CA ILE A 11 -3.97 -24.04 -18.19
C ILE A 11 -5.05 -23.41 -17.29
N LEU A 12 -4.64 -22.54 -16.35
CA LEU A 12 -5.54 -21.95 -15.37
C LEU A 12 -6.71 -21.15 -15.97
N PRO A 13 -6.54 -20.34 -17.04
CA PRO A 13 -7.65 -19.58 -17.63
C PRO A 13 -8.84 -20.47 -18.04
N ASP A 14 -8.56 -21.68 -18.52
CA ASP A 14 -9.58 -22.61 -19.00
C ASP A 14 -10.19 -23.47 -17.90
N LYS A 15 -9.53 -23.56 -16.75
CA LYS A 15 -9.94 -24.43 -15.63
C LYS A 15 -10.60 -23.69 -14.48
N LEU A 16 -10.37 -22.39 -14.35
CA LEU A 16 -10.96 -21.60 -13.29
C LEU A 16 -12.36 -21.09 -13.66
N PRO A 17 -13.32 -21.11 -12.71
CA PRO A 17 -14.62 -20.51 -12.92
C PRO A 17 -14.47 -18.98 -13.09
N SER A 18 -15.50 -18.34 -13.65
CA SER A 18 -15.53 -16.87 -13.79
C SER A 18 -15.61 -16.13 -12.45
N SER A 19 -16.11 -16.81 -11.42
CA SER A 19 -16.21 -16.28 -10.05
C SER A 19 -16.06 -17.38 -9.02
N TYR A 20 -15.62 -17.02 -7.82
CA TYR A 20 -15.56 -17.91 -6.66
C TYR A 20 -15.99 -17.12 -5.41
N GLN A 21 -16.95 -17.63 -4.65
CA GLN A 21 -17.53 -16.96 -3.47
C GLN A 21 -17.88 -15.48 -3.74
N GLU A 22 -18.60 -15.24 -4.83
CA GLU A 22 -19.01 -13.91 -5.30
C GLU A 22 -17.87 -12.98 -5.76
N ILE A 23 -16.61 -13.42 -5.68
CA ILE A 23 -15.45 -12.69 -6.17
C ILE A 23 -15.24 -13.03 -7.64
N SER A 24 -15.27 -12.01 -8.51
CA SER A 24 -14.92 -12.20 -9.93
C SER A 24 -13.45 -12.53 -10.07
N LEU A 25 -13.15 -13.66 -10.73
CA LEU A 25 -11.80 -14.06 -11.11
C LEU A 25 -11.37 -13.49 -12.46
N ARG A 26 -12.27 -12.73 -13.13
CA ARG A 26 -11.99 -12.07 -14.41
C ARG A 26 -11.99 -10.56 -14.21
N VAL A 27 -11.01 -9.89 -14.81
CA VAL A 27 -10.90 -8.44 -14.79
C VAL A 27 -11.60 -7.90 -16.04
N GLY A 28 -12.72 -7.18 -15.88
CA GLY A 28 -13.60 -6.79 -16.97
C GLY A 28 -13.00 -5.85 -18.05
N HIS A 29 -11.82 -5.25 -17.78
CA HIS A 29 -11.12 -4.35 -18.69
C HIS A 29 -9.77 -4.90 -19.19
N VAL A 30 -9.44 -6.15 -18.84
CA VAL A 30 -8.21 -6.84 -19.26
C VAL A 30 -8.61 -8.22 -19.80
N GLU A 31 -8.06 -8.59 -20.93
CA GLU A 31 -8.22 -9.96 -21.42
C GLU A 31 -7.52 -10.94 -20.47
N GLY A 32 -8.22 -12.00 -20.06
CA GLY A 32 -7.69 -13.05 -19.19
C GLY A 32 -8.39 -13.17 -17.86
N ILE A 33 -7.74 -13.81 -16.92
CA ILE A 33 -8.19 -13.99 -15.54
C ILE A 33 -7.35 -13.11 -14.61
N GLY A 34 -7.97 -12.59 -13.54
CA GLY A 34 -7.30 -11.82 -12.48
C GLY A 34 -6.42 -12.69 -11.55
N VAL A 35 -5.93 -13.83 -12.05
CA VAL A 35 -5.12 -14.79 -11.29
C VAL A 35 -3.77 -14.97 -11.99
N THR A 36 -2.70 -14.73 -11.25
CA THR A 36 -1.32 -14.90 -11.72
C THR A 36 -0.62 -15.97 -10.88
N PRO A 37 -0.27 -17.13 -11.46
CA PRO A 37 0.52 -18.13 -10.78
C PRO A 37 1.95 -17.65 -10.56
N GLU A 38 2.42 -17.73 -9.34
CA GLU A 38 3.76 -17.32 -8.95
C GLU A 38 4.27 -18.19 -7.80
N SER A 39 5.58 -18.37 -7.65
CA SER A 39 6.13 -18.97 -6.45
C SER A 39 5.96 -18.06 -5.25
N LEU A 40 5.81 -18.63 -4.05
CA LEU A 40 5.70 -17.84 -2.82
C LEU A 40 6.89 -16.89 -2.63
N GLU A 41 8.09 -17.38 -2.90
CA GLU A 41 9.32 -16.56 -2.84
C GLU A 41 9.30 -15.43 -3.86
N GLY A 42 8.86 -15.70 -5.08
CA GLY A 42 8.73 -14.69 -6.14
C GLY A 42 7.76 -13.59 -5.74
N PHE A 43 6.56 -13.98 -5.29
CA PHE A 43 5.54 -13.06 -4.81
C PHE A 43 6.05 -12.17 -3.67
N LEU A 44 6.57 -12.78 -2.61
CA LEU A 44 7.04 -12.03 -1.43
C LEU A 44 8.22 -11.12 -1.75
N SER A 45 9.21 -11.62 -2.52
CA SER A 45 10.38 -10.82 -2.92
C SER A 45 9.99 -9.61 -3.77
N ARG A 46 9.07 -9.80 -4.71
CA ARG A 46 8.57 -8.74 -5.59
C ARG A 46 7.68 -7.73 -4.84
N THR A 47 6.87 -8.21 -3.90
CA THR A 47 5.86 -7.38 -3.22
C THR A 47 6.44 -6.66 -2.01
N ILE A 48 7.10 -7.38 -1.10
CA ILE A 48 7.59 -6.79 0.17
C ILE A 48 9.12 -6.84 0.34
N GLY A 49 9.84 -7.29 -0.67
CA GLY A 49 11.31 -7.32 -0.67
C GLY A 49 11.95 -8.35 0.27
N ILE A 50 11.17 -9.12 1.03
CA ILE A 50 11.65 -10.18 1.94
C ILE A 50 10.82 -11.44 1.78
N THR A 51 11.42 -12.61 2.04
CA THR A 51 10.76 -13.93 1.90
C THR A 51 10.63 -14.68 3.23
N PHE A 52 10.79 -13.97 4.34
CA PHE A 52 10.80 -14.49 5.70
C PHE A 52 10.05 -13.55 6.65
N GLU A 53 9.73 -14.03 7.85
CA GLU A 53 9.10 -13.23 8.90
C GLU A 53 10.05 -12.12 9.35
N PRO A 54 9.68 -10.82 9.27
CA PRO A 54 10.54 -9.74 9.76
C PRO A 54 10.68 -9.82 11.28
N LYS A 55 11.93 -9.91 11.78
CA LYS A 55 12.23 -10.04 13.21
C LYS A 55 13.01 -8.86 13.76
N THR A 56 13.83 -8.25 12.94
CA THR A 56 14.67 -7.13 13.34
C THR A 56 14.11 -5.80 12.87
N PHE A 57 14.58 -4.72 13.45
CA PHE A 57 14.24 -3.37 12.99
C PHE A 57 14.62 -3.16 11.51
N GLU A 58 15.77 -3.65 11.10
CA GLU A 58 16.29 -3.56 9.74
C GLU A 58 15.44 -4.36 8.75
N ASP A 59 14.91 -5.53 9.16
CA ASP A 59 14.00 -6.31 8.29
C ASP A 59 12.74 -5.52 7.97
N TRP A 60 12.14 -4.91 8.99
CA TRP A 60 10.96 -4.07 8.81
C TRP A 60 11.20 -2.85 7.94
N LEU A 61 12.39 -2.24 8.00
CA LEU A 61 12.71 -1.07 7.19
C LEU A 61 12.93 -1.41 5.70
N LYS A 62 13.19 -2.67 5.36
CA LYS A 62 13.30 -3.13 3.97
C LYS A 62 11.95 -3.22 3.26
N ILE A 63 10.87 -3.38 4.03
CA ILE A 63 9.53 -3.57 3.47
C ILE A 63 8.99 -2.21 3.02
N PRO A 64 8.60 -2.04 1.73
CA PRO A 64 7.90 -0.85 1.27
C PRO A 64 6.55 -0.72 1.99
N GLU A 65 6.22 0.49 2.45
CA GLU A 65 5.05 0.69 3.33
C GLU A 65 3.73 0.41 2.62
N GLU A 66 3.58 0.88 1.39
CA GLU A 66 2.37 0.74 0.58
C GLU A 66 2.12 -0.70 0.08
N ASP A 67 3.16 -1.55 0.10
CA ASP A 67 3.06 -2.90 -0.44
C ASP A 67 2.63 -3.95 0.59
N ILE A 68 2.68 -3.62 1.89
CA ILE A 68 2.25 -4.54 2.96
C ILE A 68 0.79 -4.95 2.78
N ILE A 69 -0.05 -4.02 2.34
CA ILE A 69 -1.48 -4.27 2.13
C ILE A 69 -1.73 -5.44 1.17
N HIS A 70 -0.87 -5.65 0.18
CA HIS A 70 -0.99 -6.76 -0.77
C HIS A 70 -0.78 -8.14 -0.14
N VAL A 71 -0.06 -8.20 0.99
CA VAL A 71 0.17 -9.45 1.71
C VAL A 71 -0.91 -9.71 2.76
N ILE A 72 -1.38 -8.65 3.44
CA ILE A 72 -2.31 -8.78 4.56
C ILE A 72 -3.78 -8.79 4.14
N ASN A 73 -4.10 -8.31 2.95
CA ASN A 73 -5.47 -8.23 2.44
C ASN A 73 -5.96 -9.58 1.90
N GLY A 74 -7.29 -9.72 1.75
CA GLY A 74 -7.94 -10.89 1.19
C GLY A 74 -7.89 -12.12 2.10
N GLN A 75 -8.22 -13.29 1.54
CA GLN A 75 -8.30 -14.58 2.24
C GLN A 75 -7.23 -15.56 1.74
N VAL A 76 -6.69 -16.36 2.65
CA VAL A 76 -5.81 -17.48 2.31
C VAL A 76 -6.65 -18.73 2.21
N TRP A 77 -6.80 -19.27 0.99
CA TRP A 77 -7.65 -20.45 0.76
C TRP A 77 -6.91 -21.76 1.00
N HIS A 78 -5.61 -21.80 0.76
CA HIS A 78 -4.80 -23.01 0.92
C HIS A 78 -3.35 -22.65 1.23
N ASP A 79 -2.84 -23.05 2.39
CA ASP A 79 -1.45 -22.90 2.81
C ASP A 79 -1.08 -24.04 3.77
N PRO A 80 -0.88 -25.27 3.26
CA PRO A 80 -0.64 -26.46 4.09
C PRO A 80 0.66 -26.37 4.90
N THR A 81 1.63 -25.58 4.43
CA THR A 81 2.90 -25.36 5.14
C THR A 81 2.82 -24.25 6.17
N GLN A 82 1.76 -23.46 6.15
CA GLN A 82 1.56 -22.24 6.95
C GLN A 82 2.68 -21.20 6.79
N ARG A 83 3.48 -21.32 5.73
CA ARG A 83 4.63 -20.44 5.53
C ARG A 83 4.19 -19.02 5.19
N PHE A 84 3.22 -18.87 4.29
CA PHE A 84 2.63 -17.57 3.96
C PHE A 84 1.84 -17.01 5.15
N SER A 85 1.01 -17.84 5.77
CA SER A 85 0.16 -17.44 6.89
C SER A 85 0.97 -16.93 8.09
N ARG A 86 2.15 -17.50 8.38
CA ARG A 86 3.02 -16.97 9.44
C ARG A 86 3.57 -15.59 9.12
N ILE A 87 4.09 -15.37 7.92
CA ILE A 87 4.57 -14.04 7.49
C ILE A 87 3.43 -13.03 7.56
N ARG A 88 2.27 -13.38 7.01
CA ARG A 88 1.07 -12.54 7.04
C ARG A 88 0.64 -12.18 8.45
N SER A 89 0.61 -13.15 9.36
CA SER A 89 0.24 -12.92 10.77
C SER A 89 1.16 -11.92 11.46
N VAL A 90 2.47 -12.01 11.22
CA VAL A 90 3.43 -11.03 11.75
C VAL A 90 3.15 -9.63 11.21
N LEU A 91 2.89 -9.51 9.89
CA LEU A 91 2.57 -8.22 9.28
C LEU A 91 1.23 -7.67 9.79
N GLN A 92 0.21 -8.51 9.97
CA GLN A 92 -1.09 -8.10 10.53
C GLN A 92 -0.99 -7.59 11.97
N GLY A 93 0.05 -7.97 12.72
CA GLY A 93 0.35 -7.43 14.05
C GLY A 93 0.80 -5.96 14.05
N TYR A 94 0.92 -5.36 12.88
CA TYR A 94 1.41 -4.00 12.65
C TYR A 94 2.90 -3.83 13.01
N TYR A 95 3.43 -2.61 12.81
CA TYR A 95 4.81 -2.29 13.10
C TYR A 95 5.14 -2.37 14.59
N PRO A 96 6.29 -2.93 14.98
CA PRO A 96 6.84 -2.71 16.31
C PRO A 96 7.03 -1.21 16.58
N ASP A 97 6.87 -0.78 17.84
CA ASP A 97 6.94 0.62 18.24
C ASP A 97 8.19 1.38 17.72
N PRO A 98 9.41 0.83 17.75
CA PRO A 98 10.57 1.54 17.20
C PRO A 98 10.45 1.80 15.70
N VAL A 99 9.91 0.83 14.93
CA VAL A 99 9.67 0.96 13.48
C VAL A 99 8.62 2.02 13.23
N TRP A 100 7.48 1.91 13.91
CA TRP A 100 6.39 2.88 13.83
C TRP A 100 6.86 4.31 14.10
N LYS A 101 7.58 4.55 15.19
CA LYS A 101 8.13 5.88 15.52
C LYS A 101 9.09 6.39 14.42
N ARG A 102 9.91 5.49 13.87
CA ARG A 102 10.82 5.82 12.76
C ARG A 102 10.05 6.22 11.49
N ARG A 103 8.96 5.49 11.18
CA ARG A 103 8.08 5.80 10.04
C ARG A 103 7.38 7.15 10.22
N ILE A 104 6.78 7.41 11.38
CA ILE A 104 6.18 8.72 11.68
C ILE A 104 7.21 9.86 11.52
N ALA A 105 8.39 9.73 12.09
CA ALA A 105 9.44 10.75 11.97
C ALA A 105 9.82 11.02 10.50
N HIS A 106 9.87 9.96 9.67
CA HIS A 106 10.12 10.07 8.24
C HIS A 106 9.01 10.86 7.55
N TRP A 107 7.75 10.49 7.74
CA TRP A 107 6.60 11.14 7.10
C TRP A 107 6.36 12.56 7.60
N CYS A 108 6.58 12.85 8.87
CA CYS A 108 6.57 14.23 9.38
C CYS A 108 7.60 15.11 8.67
N ARG A 109 8.82 14.59 8.42
CA ARG A 109 9.83 15.31 7.66
C ARG A 109 9.41 15.57 6.21
N TYR A 110 8.82 14.59 5.55
CA TYR A 110 8.33 14.74 4.19
C TYR A 110 7.18 15.72 4.12
N PHE A 111 6.17 15.55 4.94
CA PHE A 111 5.00 16.45 4.99
C PHE A 111 5.40 17.90 5.28
N SER A 112 6.18 18.17 6.32
CA SER A 112 6.55 19.51 6.72
C SER A 112 7.62 20.13 5.80
N GLY A 113 8.72 19.45 5.59
CA GLY A 113 9.89 19.98 4.89
C GLY A 113 9.77 19.89 3.36
N MET A 114 9.49 18.71 2.85
CA MET A 114 9.41 18.48 1.40
C MET A 114 8.03 18.85 0.82
N GLY A 115 6.99 18.86 1.65
CA GLY A 115 5.64 19.28 1.31
C GLY A 115 5.41 20.78 1.58
N LEU A 116 4.93 21.12 2.77
CA LEU A 116 4.45 22.48 3.10
C LEU A 116 5.50 23.56 2.85
N TYR A 117 6.73 23.37 3.33
CA TYR A 117 7.79 24.35 3.15
C TYR A 117 8.18 24.52 1.66
N ALA A 118 8.32 23.41 0.94
CA ALA A 118 8.67 23.46 -0.47
C ALA A 118 7.54 24.05 -1.32
N LEU A 119 6.27 23.75 -1.02
CA LEU A 119 5.11 24.31 -1.68
C LEU A 119 5.07 25.83 -1.54
N LYS A 120 5.22 26.36 -0.31
CA LYS A 120 5.27 27.79 -0.06
C LYS A 120 6.36 28.47 -0.91
N ARG A 121 7.55 27.89 -1.00
CA ARG A 121 8.64 28.43 -1.81
C ARG A 121 8.38 28.37 -3.30
N ALA A 122 7.74 27.32 -3.78
CA ALA A 122 7.37 27.16 -5.20
C ALA A 122 6.39 28.27 -5.61
N VAL A 123 5.35 28.52 -4.81
CA VAL A 123 4.36 29.59 -5.03
C VAL A 123 5.03 30.96 -5.02
N LEU A 124 5.86 31.29 -4.03
CA LEU A 124 6.59 32.57 -3.95
C LEU A 124 7.49 32.84 -5.16
N ARG A 125 8.06 31.76 -5.75
CA ARG A 125 8.90 31.84 -6.95
C ARG A 125 8.11 31.77 -8.25
N ARG A 126 6.78 31.64 -8.20
CA ARG A 126 5.89 31.46 -9.35
C ARG A 126 6.27 30.24 -10.21
N ASN A 127 6.85 29.20 -9.58
CA ASN A 127 7.12 27.92 -10.24
C ASN A 127 5.90 27.00 -10.12
N TRP A 128 4.91 27.26 -10.96
CA TRP A 128 3.59 26.63 -10.87
C TRP A 128 3.62 25.13 -11.10
N ILE A 129 4.45 24.62 -12.00
CA ILE A 129 4.62 23.17 -12.23
C ILE A 129 5.10 22.49 -10.96
N TYR A 130 6.15 23.04 -10.33
CA TYR A 130 6.65 22.48 -9.07
C TYR A 130 5.67 22.67 -7.92
N ALA A 131 4.93 23.78 -7.88
CA ALA A 131 3.88 24.00 -6.89
C ALA A 131 2.79 22.93 -6.99
N THR A 132 2.24 22.68 -8.19
CA THR A 132 1.19 21.67 -8.42
C THR A 132 1.66 20.26 -8.05
N THR A 133 2.85 19.86 -8.49
CA THR A 133 3.39 18.53 -8.16
C THR A 133 3.68 18.36 -6.67
N THR A 134 4.15 19.42 -6.01
CA THR A 134 4.41 19.41 -4.56
C THR A 134 3.11 19.42 -3.76
N PHE A 135 2.10 20.13 -4.23
CA PHE A 135 0.78 20.15 -3.61
C PHE A 135 0.16 18.73 -3.57
N GLY A 136 0.09 18.03 -4.70
CA GLY A 136 -0.43 16.67 -4.74
C GLY A 136 0.32 15.69 -3.82
N ARG A 137 1.65 15.81 -3.77
CA ARG A 137 2.46 15.03 -2.82
C ARG A 137 2.16 15.38 -1.36
N THR A 138 1.93 16.66 -1.06
CA THR A 138 1.63 17.11 0.30
C THR A 138 0.29 16.54 0.77
N LEU A 139 -0.73 16.53 -0.10
CA LEU A 139 -2.01 15.87 0.20
C LEU A 139 -1.81 14.38 0.48
N LYS A 140 -1.09 13.67 -0.39
CA LYS A 140 -0.76 12.26 -0.20
C LYS A 140 -0.09 12.02 1.15
N TRP A 141 1.00 12.72 1.43
CA TRP A 141 1.78 12.54 2.67
C TRP A 141 0.98 12.89 3.93
N SER A 142 0.03 13.82 3.87
CA SER A 142 -0.85 14.11 5.00
C SER A 142 -1.77 12.94 5.34
N MET A 143 -2.34 12.30 4.32
CA MET A 143 -3.17 11.11 4.50
C MET A 143 -2.36 9.89 4.99
N GLU A 144 -1.20 9.62 4.39
CA GLU A 144 -0.30 8.54 4.83
C GLU A 144 0.13 8.71 6.29
N LEU A 145 0.40 9.94 6.72
CA LEU A 145 0.70 10.24 8.11
C LEU A 145 -0.52 9.97 9.02
N ALA A 146 -1.73 10.30 8.58
CA ALA A 146 -2.95 9.97 9.31
C ALA A 146 -3.13 8.46 9.49
N PHE A 147 -2.86 7.65 8.46
CA PHE A 147 -2.85 6.18 8.59
C PHE A 147 -1.85 5.70 9.64
N LEU A 148 -0.63 6.21 9.62
CA LEU A 148 0.39 5.84 10.61
C LEU A 148 -0.03 6.21 12.04
N LEU A 149 -0.67 7.36 12.23
CA LEU A 149 -1.18 7.80 13.54
C LEU A 149 -2.34 6.91 14.02
N ASN A 150 -3.12 6.34 13.10
CA ASN A 150 -4.16 5.35 13.38
C ASN A 150 -3.63 3.92 13.54
N ARG A 151 -2.33 3.68 13.45
CA ARG A 151 -1.72 2.35 13.43
C ARG A 151 -2.35 1.43 12.37
N THR A 152 -2.61 1.98 11.21
CA THR A 152 -3.18 1.28 10.05
C THR A 152 -2.23 1.42 8.87
N TYR A 153 -2.05 0.36 8.10
CA TYR A 153 -1.28 0.43 6.86
C TYR A 153 -2.05 1.20 5.81
N PHE A 154 -1.38 2.13 5.15
CA PHE A 154 -2.02 2.83 4.04
C PHE A 154 -1.93 2.01 2.75
N PRO A 155 -2.96 2.07 1.91
CA PRO A 155 -2.95 1.43 0.60
C PRO A 155 -2.20 2.31 -0.42
N TYR A 156 -1.98 1.77 -1.64
CA TYR A 156 -1.48 2.56 -2.75
C TYR A 156 -2.50 3.62 -3.22
N ASP A 157 -2.03 4.61 -3.97
CA ASP A 157 -2.70 5.88 -4.31
C ASP A 157 -4.19 5.78 -4.68
N LYS A 158 -4.56 4.78 -5.48
CA LYS A 158 -5.94 4.57 -5.95
C LYS A 158 -6.96 4.42 -4.80
N TRP A 159 -6.54 3.81 -3.70
CA TRP A 159 -7.39 3.51 -2.55
C TRP A 159 -7.10 4.39 -1.34
N LEU A 160 -6.11 5.28 -1.45
CA LEU A 160 -5.64 6.07 -0.31
C LEU A 160 -6.75 6.95 0.27
N TYR A 161 -7.42 7.74 -0.58
CA TYR A 161 -8.47 8.64 -0.11
C TYR A 161 -9.74 7.91 0.37
N PRO A 162 -10.31 6.92 -0.36
CA PRO A 162 -11.46 6.17 0.13
C PRO A 162 -11.24 5.52 1.51
N PHE A 163 -10.08 4.92 1.74
CA PHE A 163 -9.79 4.31 3.04
C PHE A 163 -9.38 5.32 4.11
N PHE A 164 -8.84 6.49 3.72
CA PHE A 164 -8.59 7.58 4.64
C PHE A 164 -9.89 8.09 5.27
N GLU A 165 -10.98 8.19 4.51
CA GLU A 165 -12.29 8.65 5.02
C GLU A 165 -12.86 7.74 6.13
N GLU A 166 -12.42 6.47 6.19
CA GLU A 166 -12.86 5.48 7.18
C GLU A 166 -11.99 5.47 8.46
N LEU A 167 -10.93 6.26 8.52
CA LEU A 167 -10.04 6.28 9.68
C LEU A 167 -10.76 6.87 10.91
N PRO A 168 -10.67 6.21 12.08
CA PRO A 168 -11.36 6.67 13.30
C PRO A 168 -10.79 7.95 13.90
N PHE A 169 -9.54 8.29 13.58
CA PHE A 169 -8.85 9.47 14.10
C PHE A 169 -8.35 10.35 12.95
N LEU A 170 -8.56 11.66 13.03
CA LEU A 170 -8.16 12.71 12.09
C LEU A 170 -8.96 12.78 10.78
N ALA A 171 -9.60 11.72 10.30
CA ALA A 171 -10.29 11.76 9.01
C ALA A 171 -11.41 12.82 8.99
N ALA A 172 -12.24 12.86 10.03
CA ALA A 172 -13.35 13.82 10.12
C ALA A 172 -12.88 15.27 10.12
N GLU A 173 -11.75 15.58 10.77
CA GLU A 173 -11.18 16.91 10.84
C GLU A 173 -10.40 17.29 9.57
N MET A 174 -9.68 16.34 8.98
CA MET A 174 -8.83 16.59 7.81
C MET A 174 -9.62 16.64 6.50
N LYS A 175 -10.67 15.83 6.36
CA LYS A 175 -11.44 15.73 5.10
C LYS A 175 -11.89 17.08 4.57
N PRO A 176 -12.62 17.93 5.32
CA PRO A 176 -13.07 19.22 4.81
C PRO A 176 -11.90 20.13 4.40
N LEU A 177 -10.76 20.06 5.08
CA LEU A 177 -9.56 20.83 4.73
C LEU A 177 -8.92 20.35 3.42
N LEU A 178 -8.91 19.03 3.19
CA LEU A 178 -8.39 18.44 1.95
C LEU A 178 -9.30 18.81 0.77
N ASP A 179 -10.62 18.70 0.94
CA ASP A 179 -11.60 19.07 -0.08
C ASP A 179 -11.52 20.56 -0.44
N GLU A 180 -11.46 21.44 0.56
CA GLU A 180 -11.27 22.89 0.35
C GLU A 180 -9.96 23.18 -0.38
N ALA A 181 -8.86 22.55 0.03
CA ALA A 181 -7.56 22.74 -0.60
C ALA A 181 -7.55 22.33 -2.08
N VAL A 182 -8.29 21.28 -2.46
CA VAL A 182 -8.43 20.84 -3.86
C VAL A 182 -9.31 21.80 -4.65
N LEU A 183 -10.39 22.32 -4.07
CA LEU A 183 -11.31 23.26 -4.73
C LEU A 183 -10.71 24.67 -4.91
N ALA A 184 -9.72 25.04 -4.12
CA ALA A 184 -9.06 26.36 -4.16
C ALA A 184 -7.94 26.47 -5.21
N GLN A 185 -7.69 25.44 -6.02
CA GLN A 185 -6.71 25.45 -7.15
C GLN A 185 -7.27 26.21 -8.40
#